data_7cfe5fbf017e9565823b309a12305db7
#
_entry.id   7cfe5fbf017e9565823b309a12305db7
#
_cell.length_a   1.000
_cell.length_b   1.000
_cell.length_c   1.000
_cell.angle_alpha   90.00
_cell.angle_beta   90.00
_cell.angle_gamma   90.00
#
_symmetry.space_group_name_H-M   'P 1'
#
loop_
_entity.id
_entity.type
_entity.pdbx_description
1 polymer ?
#
loop_
_entity_poly.entity_id
_entity_poly.type
_entity_poly.pdbx_seq_one_letter_code
_entity_poly.pdbx_strand_id
1 'polypeptide(L)'
;LSSLMKWSQYAVVSDLDLIAKLQTYPNLMAWISGHRHQNTVIPIKSPDADRPELGFWQVETASLREFPQQFRTFEVVYNGDDTVSIFTTNVDPAVKDGSPAARSRSYAIAAQQIFQSPVEMKPSGAYNAELVLQLTPEMQEILQKTGRDL
;
A
#
# COMPACT_ATOMS: atom_id res chain seq x y z
N LEU A 1 3.79 -2.11 -11.73
CA LEU A 1 2.43 -2.32 -12.29
C LEU A 1 2.47 -2.97 -13.68
N SER A 2 3.41 -2.60 -14.54
CA SER A 2 3.44 -2.98 -15.96
C SER A 2 3.41 -4.48 -16.27
N SER A 3 3.91 -5.33 -15.39
CA SER A 3 3.97 -6.78 -15.65
C SER A 3 2.68 -7.53 -15.30
N LEU A 4 1.75 -6.89 -14.61
CA LEU A 4 0.61 -7.56 -13.98
C LEU A 4 -0.69 -7.47 -14.77
N MET A 5 -0.76 -6.59 -15.74
CA MET A 5 -1.97 -6.29 -16.50
C MET A 5 -2.10 -7.07 -17.82
N LYS A 6 -1.20 -8.02 -18.08
CA LYS A 6 -1.25 -8.85 -19.31
C LYS A 6 -2.26 -9.97 -19.26
N TRP A 7 -3.43 -9.72 -18.70
CA TRP A 7 -4.46 -10.76 -18.54
C TRP A 7 -5.45 -10.86 -19.68
N SER A 8 -5.39 -10.00 -20.66
CA SER A 8 -6.40 -10.02 -21.70
C SER A 8 -5.86 -9.67 -23.08
N GLN A 9 -6.55 -10.18 -24.08
CA GLN A 9 -6.43 -9.79 -25.48
C GLN A 9 -7.01 -8.39 -25.76
N TYR A 10 -7.49 -7.69 -24.72
CA TYR A 10 -8.08 -6.36 -24.80
C TYR A 10 -7.04 -5.28 -24.57
N ALA A 11 -7.38 -4.05 -24.98
CA ALA A 11 -6.52 -2.89 -24.79
C ALA A 11 -6.08 -2.76 -23.32
N VAL A 12 -4.78 -2.81 -23.08
CA VAL A 12 -4.18 -2.63 -21.76
C VAL A 12 -4.08 -1.15 -21.50
N VAL A 13 -4.64 -0.69 -20.40
CA VAL A 13 -4.43 0.68 -19.91
C VAL A 13 -2.98 0.78 -19.45
N SER A 14 -2.24 1.78 -19.89
CA SER A 14 -0.87 2.00 -19.43
C SER A 14 -0.85 2.40 -17.95
N ASP A 15 0.26 2.15 -17.27
CA ASP A 15 0.44 2.58 -15.87
C ASP A 15 0.26 4.09 -15.72
N LEU A 16 0.77 4.86 -16.68
CA LEU A 16 0.67 6.32 -16.68
C LEU A 16 -0.79 6.78 -16.85
N ASP A 17 -1.54 6.17 -17.76
CA ASP A 17 -2.96 6.50 -17.96
C ASP A 17 -3.79 6.16 -16.72
N LEU A 18 -3.51 5.02 -16.07
CA LEU A 18 -4.17 4.65 -14.82
C LEU A 18 -3.86 5.66 -13.71
N ILE A 19 -2.59 6.00 -13.51
CA ILE A 19 -2.17 6.98 -12.52
C ILE A 19 -2.82 8.34 -12.79
N ALA A 20 -2.76 8.82 -14.03
CA ALA A 20 -3.38 10.07 -14.43
C ALA A 20 -4.88 10.07 -14.16
N LYS A 21 -5.57 8.95 -14.44
CA LYS A 21 -6.98 8.81 -14.12
C LYS A 21 -7.24 8.83 -12.61
N LEU A 22 -6.44 8.14 -11.83
CA LEU A 22 -6.56 8.12 -10.37
C LEU A 22 -6.37 9.51 -9.76
N GLN A 23 -5.44 10.29 -10.27
CA GLN A 23 -5.17 11.66 -9.82
C GLN A 23 -6.27 12.67 -10.17
N THR A 24 -7.28 12.28 -10.93
CA THR A 24 -8.50 13.10 -11.11
C THR A 24 -9.46 13.05 -9.93
N TYR A 25 -9.20 12.17 -8.95
CA TYR A 25 -10.04 12.03 -7.76
C TYR A 25 -9.38 12.77 -6.59
N PRO A 26 -9.92 13.94 -6.18
CA PRO A 26 -9.28 14.80 -5.18
C PRO A 26 -9.28 14.19 -3.76
N ASN A 27 -10.02 13.12 -3.55
CA ASN A 27 -10.13 12.42 -2.28
C ASN A 27 -9.38 11.08 -2.24
N LEU A 28 -8.53 10.80 -3.24
CA LEU A 28 -7.72 9.59 -3.26
C LEU A 28 -6.47 9.78 -2.40
N MET A 29 -6.38 9.07 -1.28
CA MET A 29 -5.23 9.12 -0.38
C MET A 29 -4.26 7.97 -0.60
N ALA A 30 -4.77 6.78 -0.87
CA ALA A 30 -3.95 5.59 -1.04
C ALA A 30 -4.57 4.59 -2.02
N TRP A 31 -3.70 3.89 -2.75
CA TRP A 31 -4.00 2.70 -3.52
C TRP A 31 -3.38 1.49 -2.84
N ILE A 32 -4.23 0.65 -2.25
CA ILE A 32 -3.79 -0.57 -1.58
C ILE A 32 -3.96 -1.75 -2.53
N SER A 33 -2.92 -2.54 -2.71
CA SER A 33 -2.89 -3.69 -3.60
C SER A 33 -2.17 -4.89 -2.98
N GLY A 34 -2.29 -6.03 -3.63
CA GLY A 34 -1.56 -7.26 -3.33
C GLY A 34 -1.00 -7.87 -4.62
N HIS A 35 -1.02 -9.20 -4.72
CA HIS A 35 -0.69 -10.03 -5.87
C HIS A 35 0.77 -10.45 -5.99
N ARG A 36 1.75 -9.56 -5.86
CA ARG A 36 3.18 -9.95 -5.91
C ARG A 36 3.71 -10.50 -4.59
N HIS A 37 2.87 -10.50 -3.56
CA HIS A 37 3.17 -10.99 -2.22
C HIS A 37 4.39 -10.30 -1.56
N GLN A 38 4.58 -9.03 -1.87
CA GLN A 38 5.67 -8.19 -1.38
C GLN A 38 5.11 -7.00 -0.61
N ASN A 39 5.86 -6.53 0.38
CA ASN A 39 5.56 -5.28 1.06
C ASN A 39 6.29 -4.14 0.38
N THR A 40 5.54 -3.20 -0.21
CA THR A 40 6.11 -1.97 -0.78
C THR A 40 5.27 -0.76 -0.42
N VAL A 41 5.94 0.39 -0.29
CA VAL A 41 5.30 1.70 -0.12
C VAL A 41 5.99 2.67 -1.07
N ILE A 42 5.22 3.29 -1.95
CA ILE A 42 5.75 4.17 -3.00
C ILE A 42 4.90 5.44 -3.05
N PRO A 43 5.50 6.63 -2.93
CA PRO A 43 4.79 7.87 -3.17
C PRO A 43 4.56 8.07 -4.68
N ILE A 44 3.33 8.28 -5.07
CA ILE A 44 2.94 8.69 -6.41
C ILE A 44 2.76 10.19 -6.40
N LYS A 45 3.71 10.90 -6.94
CA LYS A 45 3.69 12.38 -6.96
C LYS A 45 2.59 12.90 -7.87
N SER A 46 2.04 14.07 -7.51
CA SER A 46 1.19 14.82 -8.41
C SER A 46 1.91 15.16 -9.72
N PRO A 47 1.22 15.13 -10.86
CA PRO A 47 1.77 15.62 -12.12
C PRO A 47 1.86 17.16 -12.15
N ASP A 48 1.12 17.83 -11.29
CA ASP A 48 1.06 19.27 -11.14
C ASP A 48 1.84 19.70 -9.89
N ALA A 49 2.93 20.44 -10.11
CA ALA A 49 3.79 20.91 -9.02
C ALA A 49 3.10 21.94 -8.11
N ASP A 50 2.11 22.66 -8.64
CA ASP A 50 1.33 23.63 -7.88
C ASP A 50 0.19 22.98 -7.07
N ARG A 51 -0.05 21.69 -7.31
CA ARG A 51 -1.07 20.89 -6.61
C ARG A 51 -0.48 19.58 -6.07
N PRO A 52 0.48 19.64 -5.16
CA PRO A 52 1.15 18.45 -4.63
C PRO A 52 0.18 17.51 -3.89
N GLU A 53 -0.93 18.02 -3.38
CA GLU A 53 -1.97 17.27 -2.69
C GLU A 53 -2.73 16.26 -3.56
N LEU A 54 -2.60 16.32 -4.89
CA LEU A 54 -3.14 15.30 -5.81
C LEU A 54 -2.25 14.05 -5.91
N GLY A 55 -1.12 14.03 -5.22
CA GLY A 55 -0.34 12.82 -5.04
C GLY A 55 -1.06 11.82 -4.11
N PHE A 56 -0.65 10.55 -4.17
CA PHE A 56 -1.19 9.52 -3.29
C PHE A 56 -0.15 8.44 -2.98
N TRP A 57 -0.41 7.60 -2.00
CA TRP A 57 0.47 6.49 -1.65
C TRP A 57 0.02 5.19 -2.31
N GLN A 58 0.94 4.53 -3.00
CA GLN A 58 0.76 3.15 -3.42
C GLN A 58 1.36 2.23 -2.37
N VAL A 59 0.51 1.33 -1.84
CA VAL A 59 0.94 0.33 -0.85
C VAL A 59 0.61 -1.04 -1.39
N GLU A 60 1.61 -1.90 -1.48
CA GLU A 60 1.42 -3.31 -1.78
C GLU A 60 1.66 -4.12 -0.51
N THR A 61 0.82 -5.12 -0.28
CA THR A 61 0.89 -5.96 0.93
C THR A 61 1.32 -7.37 0.57
N ALA A 62 2.07 -7.99 1.48
CA ALA A 62 2.43 -9.39 1.39
C ALA A 62 1.19 -10.30 1.46
N SER A 63 1.41 -11.58 1.22
CA SER A 63 0.40 -12.63 1.32
C SER A 63 0.54 -13.39 2.65
N LEU A 64 -0.58 -13.90 3.16
CA LEU A 64 -0.57 -14.87 4.25
C LEU A 64 -0.15 -16.29 3.81
N ARG A 65 -0.07 -16.53 2.51
CA ARG A 65 0.24 -17.84 1.93
C ARG A 65 1.73 -18.09 1.79
N GLU A 66 2.46 -17.09 1.30
CA GLU A 66 3.90 -17.20 1.05
C GLU A 66 4.69 -16.32 2.02
N PHE A 67 5.97 -16.64 2.20
CA PHE A 67 6.84 -15.81 3.04
C PHE A 67 6.86 -14.35 2.54
N PRO A 68 6.72 -13.35 3.42
CA PRO A 68 6.82 -13.38 4.87
C PRO A 68 5.53 -13.77 5.63
N GLN A 69 4.42 -14.07 4.98
CA GLN A 69 3.15 -14.44 5.62
C GLN A 69 2.64 -13.35 6.57
N GLN A 70 2.56 -12.13 6.09
CA GLN A 70 2.15 -10.96 6.85
C GLN A 70 0.83 -10.42 6.34
N PHE A 71 0.12 -9.71 7.18
CA PHE A 71 -0.93 -8.77 6.78
C PHE A 71 -0.56 -7.37 7.26
N ARG A 72 -1.28 -6.36 6.74
CA ARG A 72 -1.01 -4.97 7.07
C ARG A 72 -2.28 -4.31 7.59
N THR A 73 -2.16 -3.56 8.68
CA THR A 73 -3.21 -2.69 9.18
C THR A 73 -2.97 -1.26 8.72
N PHE A 74 -4.03 -0.50 8.63
CA PHE A 74 -4.02 0.91 8.29
C PHE A 74 -4.85 1.66 9.32
N GLU A 75 -4.28 2.72 9.87
CA GLU A 75 -4.95 3.66 10.74
C GLU A 75 -4.85 5.04 10.10
N VAL A 76 -5.97 5.74 9.95
CA VAL A 76 -6.03 7.07 9.34
C VAL A 76 -6.31 8.08 10.43
N VAL A 77 -5.45 9.09 10.54
CA VAL A 77 -5.52 10.13 11.57
C VAL A 77 -5.48 11.50 10.92
N TYR A 78 -6.43 12.35 11.25
CA TYR A 78 -6.38 13.77 10.90
C TYR A 78 -5.48 14.52 11.88
N ASN A 79 -4.49 15.26 11.37
CA ASN A 79 -3.46 15.89 12.19
C ASN A 79 -3.86 17.29 12.72
N GLY A 80 -4.98 17.85 12.23
CA GLY A 80 -5.44 19.18 12.63
C GLY A 80 -4.72 20.34 11.95
N ASP A 81 -3.86 20.06 10.97
CA ASP A 81 -3.04 21.03 10.23
C ASP A 81 -3.21 20.87 8.70
N ASP A 82 -4.41 20.47 8.27
CA ASP A 82 -4.74 20.16 6.88
C ASP A 82 -3.93 19.00 6.29
N THR A 83 -3.38 18.15 7.15
CA THR A 83 -2.76 16.87 6.75
C THR A 83 -3.44 15.67 7.37
N VAL A 84 -3.25 14.52 6.73
CA VAL A 84 -3.67 13.21 7.23
C VAL A 84 -2.45 12.30 7.28
N SER A 85 -2.32 11.57 8.38
CA SER A 85 -1.37 10.47 8.51
C SER A 85 -2.07 9.13 8.32
N ILE A 86 -1.49 8.27 7.47
CA ILE A 86 -1.89 6.87 7.36
C ILE A 86 -0.76 6.05 7.98
N PHE A 87 -1.00 5.53 9.18
CA PHE A 87 -0.06 4.60 9.82
C PHE A 87 -0.24 3.22 9.23
N THR A 88 0.81 2.67 8.66
CA THR A 88 0.81 1.30 8.13
C THR A 88 1.66 0.40 9.00
N THR A 89 1.09 -0.72 9.44
CA THR A 89 1.79 -1.66 10.31
C THR A 89 1.72 -3.07 9.73
N ASN A 90 2.88 -3.66 9.47
CA ASN A 90 2.98 -5.08 9.12
C ASN A 90 2.82 -5.92 10.39
N VAL A 91 1.97 -6.92 10.31
CA VAL A 91 1.68 -7.83 11.41
C VAL A 91 2.11 -9.24 11.01
N ASP A 92 3.00 -9.82 11.81
CA ASP A 92 3.40 -11.21 11.68
C ASP A 92 2.35 -12.12 12.36
N PRO A 93 2.10 -13.31 11.80
CA PRO A 93 1.27 -14.29 12.48
C PRO A 93 1.91 -14.74 13.80
N ALA A 94 1.11 -14.94 14.82
CA ALA A 94 1.56 -15.54 16.06
C ALA A 94 1.92 -17.01 15.79
N VAL A 95 3.22 -17.29 15.68
CA VAL A 95 3.74 -18.63 15.41
C VAL A 95 4.18 -19.27 16.71
N LYS A 96 3.45 -20.31 17.12
CA LYS A 96 3.80 -21.14 18.28
C LYS A 96 4.42 -22.44 17.79
N ASP A 97 5.53 -22.86 18.38
CA ASP A 97 6.20 -24.12 18.05
C ASP A 97 5.25 -25.31 18.04
N GLY A 98 5.35 -26.16 17.02
CA GLY A 98 4.48 -27.32 16.81
C GLY A 98 3.10 -26.99 16.25
N SER A 99 2.75 -25.71 16.10
CA SER A 99 1.44 -25.30 15.55
C SER A 99 1.37 -25.51 14.01
N PRO A 100 0.16 -25.57 13.44
CA PRO A 100 -0.01 -25.55 11.99
C PRO A 100 0.60 -24.29 11.34
N ALA A 101 0.57 -23.15 12.03
CA ALA A 101 1.18 -21.91 11.56
C ALA A 101 2.72 -22.03 11.47
N ALA A 102 3.37 -22.68 12.43
CA ALA A 102 4.82 -22.93 12.40
C ALA A 102 5.19 -23.80 11.21
N ARG A 103 4.43 -24.86 10.93
CA ARG A 103 4.64 -25.72 9.76
C ARG A 103 4.43 -24.97 8.44
N SER A 104 3.35 -24.19 8.36
CA SER A 104 3.09 -23.34 7.20
C SER A 104 4.25 -22.39 6.92
N ARG A 105 4.77 -21.72 7.96
CA ARG A 105 5.92 -20.81 7.85
C ARG A 105 7.18 -21.54 7.37
N SER A 106 7.45 -22.75 7.89
CA SER A 106 8.59 -23.56 7.45
C SER A 106 8.48 -23.92 5.96
N TYR A 107 7.29 -24.27 5.48
CA TYR A 107 7.08 -24.56 4.07
C TYR A 107 7.21 -23.30 3.20
N ALA A 108 6.72 -22.16 3.66
CA ALA A 108 6.86 -20.90 2.94
C ALA A 108 8.33 -20.49 2.80
N ILE A 109 9.14 -20.66 3.85
CA ILE A 109 10.59 -20.41 3.82
C ILE A 109 11.26 -21.38 2.85
N ALA A 110 10.98 -22.68 2.93
CA ALA A 110 11.54 -23.69 2.03
C ALA A 110 11.19 -23.41 0.57
N ALA A 111 9.96 -23.00 0.28
CA ALA A 111 9.54 -22.62 -1.07
C ALA A 111 10.35 -21.43 -1.61
N GLN A 112 10.59 -20.40 -0.80
CA GLN A 112 11.45 -19.28 -1.20
C GLN A 112 12.87 -19.73 -1.55
N GLN A 113 13.44 -20.64 -0.78
CA GLN A 113 14.77 -21.18 -1.03
C GLN A 113 14.82 -21.99 -2.33
N ILE A 114 13.82 -22.85 -2.56
CA ILE A 114 13.74 -23.71 -3.75
C ILE A 114 13.59 -22.87 -5.03
N PHE A 115 12.73 -21.86 -4.99
CA PHE A 115 12.47 -21.02 -6.15
C PHE A 115 13.50 -19.90 -6.32
N GLN A 116 14.52 -19.84 -5.46
CA GLN A 116 15.55 -18.79 -5.45
C GLN A 116 14.90 -17.38 -5.56
N SER A 117 13.75 -17.23 -4.95
CA SER A 117 13.01 -15.98 -4.97
C SER A 117 13.54 -15.11 -3.83
N PRO A 118 14.47 -14.20 -4.08
CA PRO A 118 14.97 -13.34 -3.02
C PRO A 118 13.81 -12.49 -2.54
N VAL A 119 13.56 -12.51 -1.25
CA VAL A 119 12.77 -11.46 -0.62
C VAL A 119 13.63 -10.21 -0.74
N GLU A 120 13.43 -9.44 -1.80
CA GLU A 120 14.03 -8.12 -1.91
C GLU A 120 13.49 -7.27 -0.77
N MET A 121 14.22 -7.24 0.31
CA MET A 121 13.99 -6.31 1.41
C MET A 121 14.37 -4.92 0.91
N LYS A 122 13.43 -4.27 0.23
CA LYS A 122 13.57 -2.85 -0.08
C LYS A 122 13.34 -2.08 1.22
N PRO A 123 14.36 -1.42 1.78
CA PRO A 123 14.29 -0.86 3.11
C PRO A 123 13.08 0.05 3.36
N SER A 124 12.69 0.85 2.36
CA SER A 124 11.60 1.82 2.49
C SER A 124 10.18 1.24 2.37
N GLY A 125 10.03 0.01 1.88
CA GLY A 125 8.70 -0.55 1.60
C GLY A 125 8.30 -1.72 2.48
N ALA A 126 9.27 -2.29 3.21
CA ALA A 126 9.05 -3.51 3.97
C ALA A 126 8.61 -3.26 5.43
N TYR A 127 8.72 -2.02 5.90
CA TYR A 127 8.54 -1.68 7.31
C TYR A 127 7.24 -0.93 7.59
N ASN A 128 6.96 -0.77 8.88
CA ASN A 128 5.92 0.13 9.35
C ASN A 128 6.28 1.57 8.99
N ALA A 129 5.29 2.33 8.59
CA ALA A 129 5.51 3.71 8.16
C ALA A 129 4.31 4.59 8.50
N GLU A 130 4.59 5.86 8.69
CA GLU A 130 3.62 6.92 8.65
C GLU A 130 3.66 7.56 7.27
N LEU A 131 2.51 7.57 6.59
CA LEU A 131 2.34 8.13 5.25
C LEU A 131 1.54 9.41 5.37
N VAL A 132 2.24 10.54 5.24
CA VAL A 132 1.61 11.86 5.39
C VAL A 132 1.15 12.36 4.03
N LEU A 133 -0.07 12.92 4.00
CA LEU A 133 -0.64 13.60 2.83
C LEU A 133 -1.22 14.94 3.24
N GLN A 134 -1.07 15.92 2.37
CA GLN A 134 -1.82 17.16 2.45
C GLN A 134 -3.25 16.92 1.93
N LEU A 135 -4.23 17.45 2.66
CA LEU A 135 -5.63 17.39 2.23
C LEU A 135 -5.87 18.34 1.07
N THR A 136 -6.63 17.89 0.09
CA THR A 136 -7.13 18.78 -0.96
C THR A 136 -8.12 19.79 -0.38
N PRO A 137 -8.32 20.96 -1.03
CA PRO A 137 -9.33 21.92 -0.60
C PRO A 137 -10.74 21.31 -0.47
N GLU A 138 -11.07 20.39 -1.38
CA GLU A 138 -12.35 19.67 -1.37
C GLU A 138 -12.50 18.78 -0.13
N MET A 139 -11.44 18.11 0.29
CA MET A 139 -11.43 17.29 1.51
C MET A 139 -11.54 18.16 2.77
N GLN A 140 -10.83 19.27 2.82
CA GLN A 140 -10.89 20.23 3.93
C GLN A 140 -12.31 20.78 4.08
N GLU A 141 -12.96 21.15 2.97
CA GLU A 141 -14.35 21.63 2.98
C GLU A 141 -15.34 20.58 3.53
N ILE A 142 -15.15 19.31 3.17
CA ILE A 142 -15.98 18.21 3.68
C ILE A 142 -15.80 18.05 5.20
N LEU A 143 -14.56 18.08 5.69
CA LEU A 143 -14.27 17.97 7.13
C LEU A 143 -14.87 19.12 7.92
N GLN A 144 -14.74 20.36 7.44
CA GLN A 144 -15.34 21.54 8.06
C GLN A 144 -16.87 21.46 8.13
N LYS A 145 -17.52 20.98 7.07
CA LYS A 145 -18.98 20.85 7.03
C LYS A 145 -19.53 19.73 7.90
N THR A 146 -18.79 18.66 8.05
CA THR A 146 -19.24 17.48 8.79
C THR A 146 -19.01 17.59 10.28
N GLY A 147 -18.21 18.56 10.74
CA GLY A 147 -17.92 18.79 12.15
C GLY A 147 -17.34 17.55 12.86
N ARG A 148 -16.77 16.62 12.10
CA ARG A 148 -16.18 15.41 12.65
C ARG A 148 -14.71 15.69 12.93
N ASP A 149 -14.41 15.80 14.21
CA ASP A 149 -13.09 15.40 14.69
C ASP A 149 -12.96 13.90 14.38
N LEU A 150 -12.09 13.54 13.46
CA LEU A 150 -11.78 12.16 13.13
C LEU A 150 -10.95 11.53 14.25
#